data_ea3bc80c67540b947189721529f13606
#
_entry.id   ea3bc80c67540b947189721529f13606
#
_cell.length_a   1.000
_cell.length_b   1.000
_cell.length_c   1.000
_cell.angle_alpha   90.00
_cell.angle_beta   90.00
_cell.angle_gamma   90.00
#
_symmetry.space_group_name_H-M   'P 1'
#
loop_
_entity.id
_entity.type
_entity.pdbx_description
1 polymer ?
#
loop_
_entity_poly.entity_id
_entity_poly.type
_entity_poly.pdbx_seq_one_letter_code
_entity_poly.pdbx_strand_id
1 'polypeptide(L)'
;MFDRYCSKNGIRREKTIPGTPQENGVSERMNRTIMEHARCMRLHARLPLQFWADAIDNVVYLINRGPSSSLDCGIPEEAWTSKKVNYSFLKAFNCEAFVHINK
;
A
#
# COMPACT_ATOMS: atom_id res chain seq x y z
N MET A 1 15.04 -18.18 -2.59
CA MET A 1 15.16 -17.07 -1.64
C MET A 1 13.82 -16.43 -1.32
N PHE A 2 13.06 -16.01 -2.34
CA PHE A 2 11.75 -15.39 -2.13
C PHE A 2 10.73 -16.34 -1.50
N ASP A 3 10.69 -17.61 -1.93
CA ASP A 3 9.79 -18.62 -1.34
C ASP A 3 10.10 -18.86 0.14
N ARG A 4 11.38 -18.87 0.50
CA ARG A 4 11.79 -19.01 1.90
C ARG A 4 11.33 -17.81 2.73
N TYR A 5 11.45 -16.60 2.19
CA TYR A 5 10.98 -15.39 2.85
C TYR A 5 9.47 -15.46 3.11
N CYS A 6 8.69 -15.87 2.11
CA CYS A 6 7.24 -15.99 2.25
C CYS A 6 6.85 -17.02 3.31
N SER A 7 7.49 -18.21 3.30
CA SER A 7 7.22 -19.25 4.28
C SER A 7 7.55 -18.80 5.70
N LYS A 8 8.68 -18.11 5.88
CA LYS A 8 9.12 -17.62 7.17
C LYS A 8 8.15 -16.59 7.77
N ASN A 9 7.50 -15.79 6.92
CA ASN A 9 6.60 -14.72 7.35
C ASN A 9 5.12 -15.10 7.27
N GLY A 10 4.81 -16.38 7.04
CA GLY A 10 3.44 -16.86 6.96
C GLY A 10 2.70 -16.37 5.72
N ILE A 11 3.42 -16.06 4.66
CA ILE A 11 2.86 -15.55 3.40
C ILE A 11 2.70 -16.70 2.43
N ARG A 12 1.46 -16.98 2.02
CA ARG A 12 1.18 -17.95 0.98
C ARG A 12 1.44 -17.33 -0.39
N ARG A 13 2.28 -17.97 -1.17
CA ARG A 13 2.56 -17.54 -2.53
C ARG A 13 1.76 -18.38 -3.52
N GLU A 14 0.97 -17.73 -4.35
CA GLU A 14 0.23 -18.35 -5.43
C GLU A 14 0.76 -17.88 -6.76
N LYS A 15 1.13 -18.81 -7.63
CA LYS A 15 1.57 -18.51 -8.98
C LYS A 15 0.38 -18.60 -9.93
N THR A 16 0.32 -17.68 -10.90
CA THR A 16 -0.67 -17.74 -11.96
C THR A 16 -0.40 -18.91 -12.89
N ILE A 17 -1.47 -19.53 -13.36
CA ILE A 17 -1.38 -20.62 -14.33
C ILE A 17 -1.18 -19.99 -15.71
N PRO A 18 -0.16 -20.42 -16.50
CA PRO A 18 0.03 -19.91 -17.87
C PRO A 18 -1.24 -20.08 -18.71
N GLY A 19 -1.61 -19.04 -19.46
CA GLY A 19 -2.79 -19.06 -20.33
C GLY A 19 -4.09 -18.67 -19.66
N THR A 20 -4.06 -18.23 -18.39
CA THR A 20 -5.26 -17.76 -17.66
C THR A 20 -5.12 -16.27 -17.34
N PRO A 21 -5.46 -15.36 -18.29
CA PRO A 21 -5.32 -13.92 -18.06
C PRO A 21 -6.19 -13.39 -16.93
N GLN A 22 -7.27 -14.07 -16.57
CA GLN A 22 -8.13 -13.68 -15.48
C GLN A 22 -7.42 -13.70 -14.10
N GLU A 23 -6.47 -14.59 -13.91
CA GLU A 23 -5.70 -14.68 -12.67
C GLU A 23 -4.77 -13.49 -12.50
N ASN A 24 -4.30 -12.89 -13.59
CA ASN A 24 -3.47 -11.70 -13.56
C ASN A 24 -4.28 -10.40 -13.49
N GLY A 25 -5.56 -10.43 -13.86
CA GLY A 25 -6.40 -9.23 -13.97
C GLY A 25 -6.51 -8.45 -12.67
N VAL A 26 -6.61 -9.14 -11.53
CA VAL A 26 -6.70 -8.49 -10.21
C VAL A 26 -5.39 -7.79 -9.86
N SER A 27 -4.26 -8.46 -10.07
CA SER A 27 -2.93 -7.89 -9.83
C SER A 27 -2.66 -6.70 -10.73
N GLU A 28 -3.02 -6.78 -12.01
CA GLU A 28 -2.85 -5.68 -12.95
C GLU A 28 -3.67 -4.46 -12.58
N ARG A 29 -4.94 -4.67 -12.17
CA ARG A 29 -5.80 -3.57 -11.72
C ARG A 29 -5.26 -2.92 -10.45
N MET A 30 -4.80 -3.72 -9.50
CA MET A 30 -4.22 -3.18 -8.26
C MET A 30 -2.95 -2.39 -8.54
N ASN A 31 -2.06 -2.93 -9.38
CA ASN A 31 -0.84 -2.22 -9.78
C ASN A 31 -1.16 -0.89 -10.44
N ARG A 32 -2.14 -0.86 -11.35
CA ARG A 32 -2.58 0.38 -11.99
C ARG A 32 -3.09 1.38 -10.97
N THR A 33 -3.93 0.94 -10.05
CA THR A 33 -4.49 1.79 -9.00
C THR A 33 -3.38 2.39 -8.13
N ILE A 34 -2.43 1.56 -7.69
CA ILE A 34 -1.31 2.01 -6.89
C ILE A 34 -0.48 3.05 -7.65
N MET A 35 -0.16 2.77 -8.90
CA MET A 35 0.64 3.67 -9.73
C MET A 35 -0.05 5.02 -9.98
N GLU A 36 -1.34 4.99 -10.28
CA GLU A 36 -2.12 6.21 -10.49
C GLU A 36 -2.21 7.05 -9.21
N HIS A 37 -2.50 6.42 -8.08
CA HIS A 37 -2.58 7.13 -6.79
C HIS A 37 -1.21 7.69 -6.38
N ALA A 38 -0.13 6.93 -6.57
CA ALA A 38 1.22 7.39 -6.26
C ALA A 38 1.60 8.60 -7.11
N ARG A 39 1.26 8.57 -8.39
CA ARG A 39 1.49 9.68 -9.30
C ARG A 39 0.72 10.94 -8.86
N CYS A 40 -0.56 10.78 -8.55
CA CYS A 40 -1.39 11.89 -8.07
C CYS A 40 -0.84 12.47 -6.77
N MET A 41 -0.47 11.62 -5.82
CA MET A 41 0.06 12.03 -4.54
C MET A 41 1.37 12.80 -4.69
N ARG A 42 2.29 12.30 -5.52
CA ARG A 42 3.56 12.96 -5.78
C ARG A 42 3.38 14.32 -6.45
N LEU A 43 2.51 14.40 -7.45
CA LEU A 43 2.24 15.63 -8.18
C LEU A 43 1.54 16.67 -7.29
N HIS A 44 0.59 16.26 -6.48
CA HIS A 44 -0.10 17.15 -5.54
C HIS A 44 0.88 17.69 -4.49
N ALA A 45 1.80 16.87 -4.02
CA ALA A 45 2.83 17.27 -3.06
C ALA A 45 3.97 18.07 -3.70
N ARG A 46 3.98 18.20 -5.03
CA ARG A 46 5.03 18.91 -5.81
C ARG A 46 6.41 18.31 -5.57
N LEU A 47 6.48 17.00 -5.38
CA LEU A 47 7.74 16.30 -5.18
C LEU A 47 8.35 15.82 -6.50
N PRO A 48 9.69 15.85 -6.64
CA PRO A 48 10.35 15.34 -7.83
C PRO A 48 10.22 13.83 -7.95
N LEU A 49 10.60 13.30 -9.12
CA LEU A 49 10.43 11.90 -9.46
C LEU A 49 11.17 10.94 -8.51
N GLN A 50 12.25 11.39 -7.88
CA GLN A 50 13.02 10.57 -6.94
C GLN A 50 12.22 10.11 -5.71
N PHE A 51 11.10 10.78 -5.40
CA PHE A 51 10.21 10.39 -4.30
C PHE A 51 9.13 9.40 -4.71
N TRP A 52 9.29 8.76 -5.87
CA TRP A 52 8.32 7.80 -6.40
C TRP A 52 8.09 6.62 -5.47
N ALA A 53 9.17 6.02 -4.94
CA ALA A 53 9.08 4.88 -4.03
C ALA A 53 8.36 5.25 -2.73
N ASP A 54 8.65 6.43 -2.18
CA ASP A 54 7.98 6.92 -0.98
C ASP A 54 6.48 7.11 -1.21
N ALA A 55 6.11 7.62 -2.39
CA ALA A 55 4.70 7.78 -2.74
C ALA A 55 4.00 6.44 -2.84
N ILE A 56 4.63 5.43 -3.45
CA ILE A 56 4.08 4.06 -3.55
C ILE A 56 3.86 3.47 -2.17
N ASP A 57 4.84 3.56 -1.28
CA ASP A 57 4.73 3.04 0.08
C ASP A 57 3.56 3.68 0.84
N ASN A 58 3.40 4.99 0.70
CA ASN A 58 2.29 5.70 1.34
C ASN A 58 0.94 5.31 0.76
N VAL A 59 0.85 5.11 -0.55
CA VAL A 59 -0.39 4.66 -1.20
C VAL A 59 -0.79 3.29 -0.69
N VAL A 60 0.14 2.34 -0.63
CA VAL A 60 -0.13 0.99 -0.13
C VAL A 60 -0.56 1.04 1.33
N TYR A 61 0.10 1.84 2.13
CA TYR A 61 -0.26 2.07 3.53
C TYR A 61 -1.71 2.54 3.66
N LEU A 62 -2.12 3.52 2.84
CA LEU A 62 -3.47 4.08 2.88
C LEU A 62 -4.52 3.12 2.32
N ILE A 63 -4.21 2.37 1.27
CA ILE A 63 -5.12 1.37 0.70
C ILE A 63 -5.46 0.31 1.73
N ASN A 64 -4.47 -0.17 2.48
CA ASN A 64 -4.69 -1.18 3.51
C ASN A 64 -5.51 -0.66 4.70
N ARG A 65 -5.62 0.64 4.86
CA ARG A 65 -6.36 1.28 5.95
C ARG A 65 -7.63 1.98 5.50
N GLY A 66 -8.01 1.79 4.23
CA GLY A 66 -9.27 2.27 3.67
C GLY A 66 -10.26 1.13 3.46
N PRO A 67 -11.55 1.44 3.25
CA PRO A 67 -12.56 0.42 3.02
C PRO A 67 -12.30 -0.31 1.70
N SER A 68 -12.55 -1.62 1.71
CA SER A 68 -12.36 -2.49 0.54
C SER A 68 -13.68 -3.17 0.18
N SER A 69 -14.04 -3.12 -1.10
CA SER A 69 -15.25 -3.79 -1.60
C SER A 69 -15.18 -5.31 -1.43
N SER A 70 -13.98 -5.88 -1.48
CA SER A 70 -13.78 -7.33 -1.28
C SER A 70 -14.10 -7.79 0.15
N LEU A 71 -14.14 -6.86 1.09
CA LEU A 71 -14.44 -7.11 2.50
C LEU A 71 -15.73 -6.43 2.95
N ASP A 72 -16.67 -6.22 2.02
CA ASP A 72 -17.95 -5.53 2.28
C ASP A 72 -17.73 -4.17 2.97
N CYS A 73 -16.83 -3.36 2.41
CA CYS A 73 -16.38 -2.08 2.95
C CYS A 73 -15.61 -2.18 4.28
N GLY A 74 -15.16 -3.38 4.66
CA GLY A 74 -14.25 -3.58 5.77
C GLY A 74 -12.85 -3.09 5.44
N ILE A 75 -12.05 -2.89 6.48
CA ILE A 75 -10.69 -2.38 6.36
C ILE A 75 -9.70 -3.54 6.38
N PRO A 76 -8.85 -3.71 5.33
CA PRO A 76 -7.92 -4.85 5.27
C PRO A 76 -7.00 -4.97 6.48
N GLU A 77 -6.45 -3.84 6.97
CA GLU A 77 -5.59 -3.84 8.14
C GLU A 77 -6.31 -4.35 9.39
N GLU A 78 -7.56 -3.95 9.57
CA GLU A 78 -8.36 -4.42 10.71
C GLU A 78 -8.69 -5.90 10.61
N ALA A 79 -8.97 -6.39 9.40
CA ALA A 79 -9.20 -7.81 9.14
C ALA A 79 -7.93 -8.64 9.43
N TRP A 80 -6.76 -8.10 9.13
CA TRP A 80 -5.48 -8.79 9.32
C TRP A 80 -5.05 -8.81 10.78
N THR A 81 -5.14 -7.67 11.48
CA THR A 81 -4.62 -7.50 12.84
C THR A 81 -5.65 -7.71 13.94
N SER A 82 -6.94 -7.70 13.59
CA SER A 82 -8.09 -7.71 14.52
C SER A 82 -8.12 -6.49 15.46
N LYS A 83 -7.44 -5.41 15.07
CA LYS A 83 -7.39 -4.15 15.83
C LYS A 83 -7.94 -3.02 14.98
N LYS A 84 -8.63 -2.08 15.63
CA LYS A 84 -9.12 -0.89 14.94
C LYS A 84 -7.96 0.02 14.51
N VAL A 85 -8.09 0.58 13.31
CA VAL A 85 -7.12 1.52 12.76
C VAL A 85 -7.32 2.87 13.43
N ASN A 86 -6.21 3.48 13.88
CA ASN A 86 -6.18 4.83 14.42
C ASN A 86 -5.68 5.79 13.33
N TYR A 87 -6.52 6.74 12.95
CA TYR A 87 -6.19 7.71 11.90
C TYR A 87 -5.65 9.04 12.45
N SER A 88 -5.54 9.18 13.77
CA SER A 88 -5.22 10.46 14.39
C SER A 88 -3.83 11.00 14.04
N PHE A 89 -2.89 10.14 13.66
CA PHE A 89 -1.54 10.54 13.29
C PHE A 89 -1.30 10.64 11.78
N LEU A 90 -2.34 10.50 10.95
CA LEU A 90 -2.20 10.71 9.52
C LEU A 90 -1.98 12.18 9.21
N LYS A 91 -1.01 12.46 8.35
CA LYS A 91 -0.66 13.79 7.88
C LYS A 91 -0.65 13.82 6.36
N ALA A 92 -0.77 15.02 5.81
CA ALA A 92 -0.66 15.17 4.36
C ALA A 92 0.75 14.77 3.90
N PHE A 93 0.82 14.08 2.78
CA PHE A 93 2.10 13.69 2.18
C PHE A 93 2.92 14.94 1.87
N ASN A 94 4.19 14.94 2.29
CA ASN A 94 5.09 16.10 2.18
C ASN A 94 4.68 17.30 3.05
N CYS A 95 4.03 17.09 4.18
CA CYS A 95 3.80 18.16 5.13
C CYS A 95 5.10 18.51 5.87
N GLU A 96 5.15 19.72 6.45
CA GLU A 96 6.29 20.10 7.28
C GLU A 96 6.42 19.20 8.51
N ALA A 97 7.65 18.90 8.87
CA ALA A 97 7.96 18.08 10.02
C ALA A 97 9.01 18.77 10.89
N PHE A 98 8.81 18.72 12.19
CA PHE A 98 9.76 19.26 13.17
C PHE A 98 10.33 18.10 13.98
N VAL A 99 11.64 17.98 13.98
CA VAL A 99 12.35 16.92 14.69
C VAL A 99 13.04 17.51 15.92
N HIS A 100 12.74 16.93 17.08
CA HIS A 100 13.41 17.34 18.31
C HIS A 100 14.82 16.77 18.34
N ILE A 101 15.81 17.66 18.49
CA ILE A 101 17.22 17.27 18.59
C ILE A 101 17.66 17.46 20.03
N ASN A 102 18.03 16.38 20.68
CA ASN A 102 18.62 16.45 22.01
C ASN A 102 20.08 16.94 21.90
N LYS A 103 20.38 18.00 22.61
CA LYS A 103 21.75 18.52 22.67
C LYS A 103 22.51 17.89 23.80
#